data_9b3822fb61f3b1f4751507bdb9fb41e3
#
_entry.id   9b3822fb61f3b1f4751507bdb9fb41e3
#
_cell.length_a   1.000
_cell.length_b   1.000
_cell.length_c   1.000
_cell.angle_alpha   90.00
_cell.angle_beta   90.00
_cell.angle_gamma   90.00
#
_symmetry.space_group_name_H-M   'P 1'
#
loop_
_entity.id
_entity.type
_entity.pdbx_description
1 polymer ?
#
loop_
_entity_poly.entity_id
_entity_poly.type
_entity_poly.pdbx_seq_one_letter_code
_entity_poly.pdbx_strand_id
1 'polypeptide(L)'
;MHKVKNIYTIDFETRNSTLDLANKETSVWLWDICSCDTFKHRYGTTLDGLFCFVFDEIKEDVIYYFHNLKFDGSFLISYLLTHGYTWSDKPFKEIQPYYFNSLIDSRKQFFSITIRNKNNSKIEIRDSQKKISSSVGEIAKSWKLPILKGEIDYKMHRPMGYIPTDEEIEYIKHDTEIMARVLKEFHKEGMSSLTSASDSFKAYKKTMTKKTFDELFPVLDKDIDDYIRKSYLGGLCIVNKKYKNILLYNCKCYDKNSMYPSKMEKELFAYGVPIKGDGKYVENKKYPVYIQHIKCQIKLKDNHIPCLMLKRFLQLKNEYIEDTGDEIIELYLTMVDMKILFDAYDIQYIEFLDYLMFRGSRKLFTEFIDTNYLLKQNSEGAKRLLAKLRLNSFYGKWATNPVHYVIEPYLDSEGILCFKSINKIVDEPIYTINASLTTAYSRYDLYINIQNNYDNFVYCDTDSITTVGDAVGLEVDKKKLGAWDLEKEYKLFKVIAQKTYYGVLNDDSVLIKACGAPNEVKKQINLDNFKIGETFTGKLRPVRVKGGLILADTTFTFKDR
;
A
#
# COMPACT_ATOMS: atom_id res chain seq x y z
N MET A 1 -9.38 -26.87 9.11
CA MET A 1 -9.30 -26.43 7.70
C MET A 1 -10.47 -25.47 7.46
N HIS A 2 -10.20 -24.18 7.17
CA HIS A 2 -11.24 -23.26 6.74
C HIS A 2 -11.73 -23.71 5.35
N LYS A 3 -13.02 -23.97 5.21
CA LYS A 3 -13.63 -24.38 3.94
C LYS A 3 -13.50 -23.20 2.95
N VAL A 4 -12.88 -23.44 1.80
CA VAL A 4 -12.78 -22.50 0.66
C VAL A 4 -14.10 -22.49 -0.14
N LYS A 5 -15.12 -23.19 0.34
CA LYS A 5 -16.47 -23.26 -0.24
C LYS A 5 -17.10 -21.85 -0.28
N ASN A 6 -17.75 -21.52 -1.39
CA ASN A 6 -18.45 -20.25 -1.63
C ASN A 6 -17.51 -19.02 -1.77
N ILE A 7 -16.27 -19.25 -2.24
CA ILE A 7 -15.33 -18.18 -2.59
C ILE A 7 -15.00 -18.26 -4.07
N TYR A 8 -15.11 -17.15 -4.75
CA TYR A 8 -14.95 -17.04 -6.19
C TYR A 8 -14.07 -15.82 -6.55
N THR A 9 -13.45 -15.88 -7.70
CA THR A 9 -12.91 -14.71 -8.38
C THR A 9 -13.84 -14.32 -9.52
N ILE A 10 -13.85 -13.06 -9.87
CA ILE A 10 -14.64 -12.51 -10.95
C ILE A 10 -13.87 -11.38 -11.62
N ASP A 11 -14.02 -11.25 -12.93
CA ASP A 11 -13.41 -10.16 -13.71
C ASP A 11 -14.38 -9.70 -14.81
N PHE A 12 -14.18 -8.46 -15.29
CA PHE A 12 -14.97 -7.85 -16.36
C PHE A 12 -14.10 -7.37 -17.50
N GLU A 13 -14.55 -7.66 -18.72
CA GLU A 13 -14.09 -6.98 -19.91
C GLU A 13 -15.11 -5.93 -20.32
N THR A 14 -14.63 -4.72 -20.62
CA THR A 14 -15.47 -3.54 -20.77
C THR A 14 -15.23 -2.85 -22.11
N ARG A 15 -16.25 -2.18 -22.64
CA ARG A 15 -16.12 -1.36 -23.84
C ARG A 15 -15.23 -0.16 -23.55
N ASN A 16 -14.18 0.01 -24.35
CA ASN A 16 -13.13 1.00 -24.10
C ASN A 16 -12.57 1.60 -25.41
N SER A 17 -13.36 1.63 -26.49
CA SER A 17 -12.93 2.22 -27.75
C SER A 17 -13.01 3.74 -27.73
N THR A 18 -12.40 4.38 -28.74
CA THR A 18 -12.48 5.83 -28.94
C THR A 18 -13.94 6.29 -29.20
N LEU A 19 -14.77 5.43 -29.80
CA LEU A 19 -16.19 5.69 -30.00
C LEU A 19 -16.98 5.68 -28.70
N ASP A 20 -16.67 4.73 -27.79
CA ASP A 20 -17.31 4.67 -26.47
C ASP A 20 -16.95 5.92 -25.63
N LEU A 21 -15.70 6.39 -25.72
CA LEU A 21 -15.26 7.63 -25.08
C LEU A 21 -15.98 8.86 -25.65
N ALA A 22 -16.13 8.93 -26.98
CA ALA A 22 -16.83 10.03 -27.65
C ALA A 22 -18.32 10.07 -27.27
N ASN A 23 -18.94 8.91 -27.13
CA ASN A 23 -20.34 8.76 -26.73
C ASN A 23 -20.54 8.92 -25.22
N LYS A 24 -19.44 8.99 -24.41
CA LYS A 24 -19.46 9.04 -22.93
C LYS A 24 -20.29 7.91 -22.31
N GLU A 25 -20.24 6.72 -22.88
CA GLU A 25 -20.98 5.55 -22.42
C GLU A 25 -20.15 4.28 -22.57
N THR A 26 -20.26 3.38 -21.58
CA THR A 26 -19.58 2.10 -21.58
C THR A 26 -20.45 1.01 -20.95
N SER A 27 -20.08 -0.25 -21.16
CA SER A 27 -20.73 -1.40 -20.54
C SER A 27 -19.76 -2.57 -20.45
N VAL A 28 -20.10 -3.55 -19.63
CA VAL A 28 -19.46 -4.86 -19.60
C VAL A 28 -19.95 -5.66 -20.83
N TRP A 29 -19.02 -6.26 -21.57
CA TRP A 29 -19.32 -7.13 -22.71
C TRP A 29 -18.92 -8.59 -22.48
N LEU A 30 -18.13 -8.87 -21.43
CA LEU A 30 -17.78 -10.21 -20.98
C LEU A 30 -17.50 -10.19 -19.49
N TRP A 31 -17.95 -11.20 -18.77
CA TRP A 31 -17.57 -11.48 -17.38
C TRP A 31 -17.28 -12.96 -17.22
N ASP A 32 -16.35 -13.29 -16.31
CA ASP A 32 -16.07 -14.66 -15.89
C ASP A 32 -16.00 -14.76 -14.39
N ILE A 33 -16.50 -15.88 -13.87
CA ILE A 33 -16.43 -16.28 -12.46
C ILE A 33 -15.70 -17.60 -12.36
N CYS A 34 -14.65 -17.66 -11.53
CA CYS A 34 -13.92 -18.90 -11.27
C CYS A 34 -14.04 -19.29 -9.78
N SER A 35 -14.41 -20.55 -9.51
CA SER A 35 -14.46 -21.08 -8.15
C SER A 35 -13.06 -21.28 -7.58
N CYS A 36 -12.77 -20.72 -6.41
CA CYS A 36 -11.50 -20.96 -5.71
C CYS A 36 -11.34 -22.41 -5.22
N ASP A 37 -12.42 -23.17 -5.09
CA ASP A 37 -12.36 -24.56 -4.66
C ASP A 37 -12.09 -25.53 -5.83
N THR A 38 -12.90 -25.43 -6.88
CA THR A 38 -12.93 -26.40 -7.98
C THR A 38 -12.31 -25.91 -9.27
N PHE A 39 -11.99 -24.60 -9.39
CA PHE A 39 -11.54 -23.91 -10.61
C PHE A 39 -12.51 -24.05 -11.80
N LYS A 40 -13.79 -24.29 -11.51
CA LYS A 40 -14.85 -24.28 -12.52
C LYS A 40 -15.22 -22.84 -12.85
N HIS A 41 -15.41 -22.59 -14.14
CA HIS A 41 -15.77 -21.30 -14.69
C HIS A 41 -17.26 -21.19 -15.03
N ARG A 42 -17.77 -19.97 -14.93
CA ARG A 42 -19.06 -19.54 -15.45
C ARG A 42 -18.91 -18.13 -16.02
N TYR A 43 -19.24 -17.95 -17.28
CA TYR A 43 -19.10 -16.66 -17.95
C TYR A 43 -20.39 -16.22 -18.64
N GLY A 44 -20.48 -14.95 -19.02
CA GLY A 44 -21.58 -14.36 -19.77
C GLY A 44 -21.22 -12.96 -20.26
N THR A 45 -22.13 -12.36 -21.03
CA THR A 45 -21.85 -11.16 -21.83
C THR A 45 -22.54 -9.89 -21.33
N THR A 46 -23.41 -9.97 -20.32
CA THR A 46 -24.15 -8.80 -19.82
C THR A 46 -24.24 -8.82 -18.30
N LEU A 47 -24.32 -7.64 -17.68
CA LEU A 47 -24.58 -7.52 -16.25
C LEU A 47 -25.97 -8.01 -15.88
N ASP A 48 -26.99 -7.84 -16.74
CA ASP A 48 -28.32 -8.43 -16.52
C ASP A 48 -28.23 -9.95 -16.37
N GLY A 49 -27.46 -10.61 -17.23
CA GLY A 49 -27.18 -12.04 -17.12
C GLY A 49 -26.48 -12.41 -15.82
N LEU A 50 -25.50 -11.62 -15.38
CA LEU A 50 -24.82 -11.84 -14.10
C LEU A 50 -25.79 -11.71 -12.92
N PHE A 51 -26.61 -10.67 -12.90
CA PHE A 51 -27.53 -10.46 -11.77
C PHE A 51 -28.68 -11.46 -11.80
N CYS A 52 -29.40 -11.61 -12.90
CA CYS A 52 -30.58 -12.47 -12.98
C CYS A 52 -30.27 -13.97 -12.84
N PHE A 53 -29.20 -14.45 -13.47
CA PHE A 53 -28.89 -15.89 -13.53
C PHE A 53 -27.79 -16.35 -12.58
N VAL A 54 -27.09 -15.43 -11.92
CA VAL A 54 -26.05 -15.80 -10.95
C VAL A 54 -26.38 -15.22 -9.59
N PHE A 55 -26.36 -13.91 -9.41
CA PHE A 55 -26.47 -13.28 -8.08
C PHE A 55 -27.84 -13.49 -7.44
N ASP A 56 -28.91 -13.42 -8.23
CA ASP A 56 -30.26 -13.62 -7.73
C ASP A 56 -30.58 -15.09 -7.40
N GLU A 57 -29.84 -16.05 -7.99
CA GLU A 57 -30.02 -17.48 -7.70
C GLU A 57 -29.25 -17.95 -6.46
N ILE A 58 -28.38 -17.10 -5.90
CA ILE A 58 -27.59 -17.41 -4.69
C ILE A 58 -28.51 -17.52 -3.47
N LYS A 59 -28.42 -18.66 -2.74
CA LYS A 59 -29.18 -18.96 -1.53
C LYS A 59 -28.33 -19.08 -0.27
N GLU A 60 -27.00 -18.97 -0.41
CA GLU A 60 -26.04 -18.99 0.70
C GLU A 60 -25.12 -17.75 0.59
N ASP A 61 -24.49 -17.37 1.69
CA ASP A 61 -23.51 -16.27 1.67
C ASP A 61 -22.30 -16.63 0.84
N VAL A 62 -21.85 -15.71 -0.03
CA VAL A 62 -20.74 -15.89 -0.94
C VAL A 62 -19.79 -14.70 -0.94
N ILE A 63 -18.53 -14.95 -1.29
CA ILE A 63 -17.50 -13.94 -1.46
C ILE A 63 -16.97 -14.00 -2.89
N TYR A 64 -17.01 -12.88 -3.57
CA TYR A 64 -16.36 -12.67 -4.86
C TYR A 64 -15.16 -11.74 -4.71
N TYR A 65 -14.08 -12.00 -5.45
CA TYR A 65 -12.91 -11.14 -5.50
C TYR A 65 -12.65 -10.64 -6.90
N PHE A 66 -12.63 -9.33 -7.08
CA PHE A 66 -12.00 -8.66 -8.21
C PHE A 66 -10.55 -8.34 -7.90
N HIS A 67 -9.73 -8.15 -8.92
CA HIS A 67 -8.39 -7.62 -8.78
C HIS A 67 -8.34 -6.18 -9.28
N ASN A 68 -8.32 -5.19 -8.38
CA ASN A 68 -8.56 -3.76 -8.60
C ASN A 68 -10.05 -3.39 -8.70
N LEU A 69 -10.81 -3.78 -7.69
CA LEU A 69 -12.27 -3.53 -7.59
C LEU A 69 -12.68 -2.07 -7.89
N LYS A 70 -11.78 -1.09 -7.75
CA LYS A 70 -12.08 0.30 -8.07
C LYS A 70 -12.53 0.48 -9.51
N PHE A 71 -12.00 -0.29 -10.46
CA PHE A 71 -12.41 -0.26 -11.86
C PHE A 71 -13.76 -0.97 -12.04
N ASP A 72 -13.82 -2.26 -11.78
CA ASP A 72 -14.99 -3.10 -12.02
C ASP A 72 -16.17 -2.76 -11.10
N GLY A 73 -15.88 -2.41 -9.85
CA GLY A 73 -16.87 -1.97 -8.89
C GLY A 73 -17.64 -0.71 -9.32
N SER A 74 -17.06 0.11 -10.21
CA SER A 74 -17.76 1.25 -10.76
C SER A 74 -18.91 0.82 -11.70
N PHE A 75 -18.72 -0.23 -12.49
CA PHE A 75 -19.77 -0.82 -13.31
C PHE A 75 -20.87 -1.48 -12.47
N LEU A 76 -20.45 -2.22 -11.42
CA LEU A 76 -21.40 -2.84 -10.49
C LEU A 76 -22.26 -1.81 -9.78
N ILE A 77 -21.67 -0.74 -9.22
CA ILE A 77 -22.43 0.28 -8.49
C ILE A 77 -23.34 1.06 -9.46
N SER A 78 -22.86 1.40 -10.67
CA SER A 78 -23.70 2.02 -11.69
C SER A 78 -24.91 1.14 -12.03
N TYR A 79 -24.68 -0.16 -12.21
CA TYR A 79 -25.75 -1.12 -12.47
C TYR A 79 -26.75 -1.19 -11.32
N LEU A 80 -26.27 -1.35 -10.09
CA LEU A 80 -27.13 -1.42 -8.90
C LEU A 80 -28.04 -0.20 -8.79
N LEU A 81 -27.48 1.01 -8.93
CA LEU A 81 -28.22 2.26 -8.81
C LEU A 81 -29.26 2.48 -9.93
N THR A 82 -29.04 1.89 -11.11
CA THR A 82 -29.97 1.98 -12.25
C THR A 82 -31.03 0.88 -12.28
N HIS A 83 -30.82 -0.22 -11.50
CA HIS A 83 -31.70 -1.40 -11.54
C HIS A 83 -32.43 -1.66 -10.21
N GLY A 84 -32.79 -0.59 -9.50
CA GLY A 84 -33.69 -0.64 -8.34
C GLY A 84 -33.03 -1.04 -7.02
N TYR A 85 -31.71 -1.13 -6.95
CA TYR A 85 -31.01 -1.31 -5.67
C TYR A 85 -30.80 0.03 -4.99
N THR A 86 -30.96 0.03 -3.67
CA THR A 86 -30.76 1.21 -2.84
C THR A 86 -29.45 1.09 -2.04
N TRP A 87 -28.60 2.12 -2.12
CA TRP A 87 -27.42 2.18 -1.25
C TRP A 87 -27.80 2.52 0.18
N SER A 88 -27.06 1.96 1.16
CA SER A 88 -27.25 2.23 2.58
C SER A 88 -25.91 2.22 3.33
N ASP A 89 -25.74 3.12 4.29
CA ASP A 89 -24.61 3.14 5.22
C ASP A 89 -24.76 2.16 6.40
N LYS A 90 -25.93 1.53 6.52
CA LYS A 90 -26.23 0.60 7.61
C LYS A 90 -25.43 -0.71 7.49
N PRO A 91 -25.13 -1.37 8.63
CA PRO A 91 -24.57 -2.71 8.64
C PRO A 91 -25.43 -3.71 7.85
N PHE A 92 -24.79 -4.74 7.24
CA PHE A 92 -25.51 -5.73 6.43
C PHE A 92 -26.73 -6.36 7.14
N LYS A 93 -26.69 -6.55 8.44
CA LYS A 93 -27.80 -7.15 9.22
C LYS A 93 -29.07 -6.28 9.21
N GLU A 94 -28.95 -4.98 8.96
CA GLU A 94 -30.02 -3.99 9.03
C GLU A 94 -30.57 -3.59 7.65
N ILE A 95 -29.89 -3.97 6.55
CA ILE A 95 -30.37 -3.68 5.20
C ILE A 95 -31.34 -4.75 4.71
N GLN A 96 -32.24 -4.39 3.81
CA GLN A 96 -33.25 -5.25 3.22
C GLN A 96 -32.80 -5.84 1.86
N PRO A 97 -33.50 -6.84 1.30
CA PRO A 97 -33.28 -7.25 -0.11
C PRO A 97 -33.30 -6.08 -1.05
N TYR A 98 -32.49 -6.13 -2.09
CA TYR A 98 -32.25 -5.04 -3.06
C TYR A 98 -31.57 -3.81 -2.47
N TYR A 99 -30.91 -3.97 -1.30
CA TYR A 99 -30.02 -2.94 -0.77
C TYR A 99 -28.57 -3.41 -0.90
N PHE A 100 -27.68 -2.43 -0.98
CA PHE A 100 -26.24 -2.67 -0.94
C PHE A 100 -25.53 -1.62 -0.09
N ASN A 101 -24.37 -1.97 0.44
CA ASN A 101 -23.43 -1.02 1.02
C ASN A 101 -22.07 -1.11 0.34
N SER A 102 -21.20 -0.14 0.58
CA SER A 102 -19.86 -0.12 0.03
C SER A 102 -18.86 0.44 1.02
N LEU A 103 -17.69 -0.21 1.13
CA LEU A 103 -16.57 0.31 1.89
C LEU A 103 -15.58 0.96 0.91
N ILE A 104 -15.67 2.28 0.82
CA ILE A 104 -14.83 3.13 -0.04
C ILE A 104 -14.20 4.20 0.85
N ASP A 105 -12.88 4.42 0.76
CA ASP A 105 -12.20 5.44 1.53
C ASP A 105 -12.29 6.85 0.90
N SER A 106 -11.82 7.87 1.63
CA SER A 106 -11.78 9.27 1.16
C SER A 106 -10.92 9.47 -0.10
N ARG A 107 -9.99 8.55 -0.40
CA ARG A 107 -9.18 8.55 -1.61
C ARG A 107 -9.86 7.81 -2.77
N LYS A 108 -11.12 7.42 -2.59
CA LYS A 108 -11.89 6.62 -3.54
C LYS A 108 -11.24 5.27 -3.86
N GLN A 109 -10.61 4.64 -2.84
CA GLN A 109 -10.16 3.27 -2.91
C GLN A 109 -11.28 2.34 -2.46
N PHE A 110 -11.59 1.34 -3.25
CA PHE A 110 -12.64 0.37 -2.95
C PHE A 110 -12.04 -0.79 -2.17
N PHE A 111 -12.72 -1.20 -1.10
CA PHE A 111 -12.38 -2.38 -0.31
C PHE A 111 -13.41 -3.49 -0.48
N SER A 112 -14.70 -3.13 -0.42
CA SER A 112 -15.78 -4.08 -0.65
C SER A 112 -17.07 -3.41 -1.09
N ILE A 113 -17.92 -4.19 -1.76
CA ILE A 113 -19.32 -3.91 -2.04
C ILE A 113 -20.09 -5.11 -1.50
N THR A 114 -21.14 -4.88 -0.71
CA THR A 114 -21.94 -5.96 -0.13
C THR A 114 -23.38 -5.78 -0.54
N ILE A 115 -23.95 -6.78 -1.19
CA ILE A 115 -25.31 -6.77 -1.73
C ILE A 115 -26.16 -7.77 -0.94
N ARG A 116 -27.38 -7.39 -0.60
CA ARG A 116 -28.40 -8.32 -0.14
C ARG A 116 -29.31 -8.63 -1.32
N ASN A 117 -29.25 -9.87 -1.82
CA ASN A 117 -30.06 -10.29 -2.96
C ASN A 117 -31.52 -10.60 -2.57
N LYS A 118 -32.34 -10.99 -3.54
CA LYS A 118 -33.76 -11.33 -3.33
C LYS A 118 -33.99 -12.46 -2.33
N ASN A 119 -33.01 -13.38 -2.17
CA ASN A 119 -33.09 -14.53 -1.27
C ASN A 119 -32.56 -14.23 0.14
N ASN A 120 -32.31 -12.97 0.48
CA ASN A 120 -31.66 -12.52 1.74
C ASN A 120 -30.19 -12.98 1.91
N SER A 121 -29.58 -13.57 0.90
CA SER A 121 -28.18 -13.99 0.95
C SER A 121 -27.25 -12.79 0.80
N LYS A 122 -26.08 -12.92 1.44
CA LYS A 122 -24.99 -11.93 1.37
C LYS A 122 -24.09 -12.23 0.19
N ILE A 123 -24.01 -11.31 -0.74
CA ILE A 123 -22.99 -11.31 -1.78
C ILE A 123 -21.96 -10.26 -1.40
N GLU A 124 -20.78 -10.69 -0.96
CA GLU A 124 -19.70 -9.80 -0.57
C GLU A 124 -18.62 -9.78 -1.66
N ILE A 125 -18.46 -8.64 -2.29
CA ILE A 125 -17.49 -8.42 -3.35
C ILE A 125 -16.29 -7.67 -2.75
N ARG A 126 -15.07 -8.19 -2.91
CA ARG A 126 -13.84 -7.71 -2.27
C ARG A 126 -12.76 -7.38 -3.29
N ASP A 127 -11.84 -6.51 -2.92
CA ASP A 127 -10.65 -6.21 -3.70
C ASP A 127 -9.46 -7.11 -3.30
N SER A 128 -9.05 -8.03 -4.16
CA SER A 128 -7.87 -8.87 -3.94
C SER A 128 -6.56 -8.09 -4.02
N GLN A 129 -6.53 -6.92 -4.69
CA GLN A 129 -5.35 -6.05 -4.73
C GLN A 129 -5.00 -5.49 -3.34
N LYS A 130 -5.96 -5.41 -2.40
CA LYS A 130 -5.70 -5.08 -1.00
C LYS A 130 -4.97 -6.19 -0.23
N LYS A 131 -4.89 -7.39 -0.81
CA LYS A 131 -4.09 -8.51 -0.30
C LYS A 131 -2.77 -8.65 -1.01
N ILE A 132 -2.76 -8.53 -2.34
CA ILE A 132 -1.56 -8.59 -3.19
C ILE A 132 -1.62 -7.43 -4.17
N SER A 133 -0.68 -6.48 -4.04
CA SER A 133 -0.66 -5.25 -4.85
C SER A 133 -0.02 -5.41 -6.25
N SER A 134 0.56 -6.57 -6.57
CA SER A 134 1.14 -6.87 -7.88
C SER A 134 0.05 -7.09 -8.94
N SER A 135 0.37 -6.91 -10.20
CA SER A 135 -0.52 -7.24 -11.32
C SER A 135 -0.76 -8.75 -11.44
N VAL A 136 -1.88 -9.17 -12.05
CA VAL A 136 -2.22 -10.59 -12.25
C VAL A 136 -1.09 -11.34 -12.97
N GLY A 137 -0.46 -10.72 -13.99
CA GLY A 137 0.67 -11.33 -14.71
C GLY A 137 1.93 -11.50 -13.86
N GLU A 138 2.25 -10.53 -12.98
CA GLU A 138 3.36 -10.65 -12.02
C GLU A 138 3.06 -11.70 -10.95
N ILE A 139 1.82 -11.80 -10.51
CA ILE A 139 1.36 -12.82 -9.56
C ILE A 139 1.55 -14.21 -10.17
N ALA A 140 1.08 -14.44 -11.40
CA ALA A 140 1.24 -15.73 -12.08
C ALA A 140 2.70 -16.18 -12.15
N LYS A 141 3.60 -15.26 -12.50
CA LYS A 141 5.06 -15.51 -12.57
C LYS A 141 5.68 -15.79 -11.20
N SER A 142 5.39 -14.94 -10.21
CA SER A 142 6.00 -15.03 -8.87
C SER A 142 5.52 -16.26 -8.09
N TRP A 143 4.29 -16.70 -8.34
CA TRP A 143 3.71 -17.91 -7.76
C TRP A 143 4.00 -19.17 -8.57
N LYS A 144 4.69 -19.03 -9.72
CA LYS A 144 5.02 -20.12 -10.67
C LYS A 144 3.77 -20.94 -11.02
N LEU A 145 2.68 -20.23 -11.35
CA LEU A 145 1.44 -20.89 -11.73
C LEU A 145 1.56 -21.52 -13.11
N PRO A 146 0.81 -22.61 -13.39
CA PRO A 146 0.82 -23.26 -14.70
C PRO A 146 0.11 -22.45 -15.79
N ILE A 147 -0.59 -21.37 -15.40
CA ILE A 147 -1.37 -20.50 -16.28
C ILE A 147 -0.75 -19.11 -16.23
N LEU A 148 -0.57 -18.50 -17.41
CA LEU A 148 -0.06 -17.14 -17.56
C LEU A 148 -1.15 -16.23 -18.10
N LYS A 149 -1.07 -14.93 -17.76
CA LYS A 149 -1.95 -13.91 -18.33
C LYS A 149 -1.71 -13.79 -19.83
N GLY A 150 -2.79 -13.78 -20.62
CA GLY A 150 -2.79 -13.51 -22.06
C GLY A 150 -2.73 -12.02 -22.39
N GLU A 151 -2.96 -11.69 -23.63
CA GLU A 151 -3.08 -10.33 -24.16
C GLU A 151 -4.38 -10.16 -24.92
N ILE A 152 -4.99 -8.98 -24.83
CA ILE A 152 -6.21 -8.61 -25.53
C ILE A 152 -6.11 -7.15 -26.01
N ASP A 153 -6.71 -6.84 -27.16
CA ASP A 153 -6.83 -5.45 -27.60
C ASP A 153 -8.00 -4.75 -26.90
N TYR A 154 -7.66 -3.97 -25.87
CA TYR A 154 -8.61 -3.18 -25.08
C TYR A 154 -9.25 -2.03 -25.87
N LYS A 155 -8.67 -1.60 -26.99
CA LYS A 155 -9.15 -0.46 -27.78
C LYS A 155 -10.04 -0.90 -28.96
N MET A 156 -10.11 -2.18 -29.22
CA MET A 156 -11.00 -2.73 -30.23
C MET A 156 -12.44 -2.34 -29.91
N HIS A 157 -13.17 -1.84 -30.92
CA HIS A 157 -14.60 -1.52 -30.79
C HIS A 157 -15.43 -2.80 -30.69
N ARG A 158 -16.18 -2.92 -29.59
CA ARG A 158 -17.12 -4.03 -29.35
C ARG A 158 -18.53 -3.45 -29.22
N PRO A 159 -19.40 -3.57 -30.24
CA PRO A 159 -20.75 -3.02 -30.21
C PRO A 159 -21.61 -3.72 -29.15
N MET A 160 -22.78 -3.14 -28.86
CA MET A 160 -23.79 -3.83 -28.04
C MET A 160 -24.18 -5.16 -28.70
N GLY A 161 -24.24 -6.22 -27.87
CA GLY A 161 -24.52 -7.58 -28.36
C GLY A 161 -23.33 -8.28 -29.04
N TYR A 162 -22.09 -7.76 -28.83
CA TYR A 162 -20.88 -8.42 -29.29
C TYR A 162 -20.77 -9.84 -28.72
N ILE A 163 -20.43 -10.78 -29.61
CA ILE A 163 -20.19 -12.19 -29.23
C ILE A 163 -18.70 -12.38 -29.08
N PRO A 164 -18.20 -12.70 -27.85
CA PRO A 164 -16.79 -12.92 -27.61
C PRO A 164 -16.24 -14.09 -28.43
N THR A 165 -14.99 -13.98 -28.85
CA THR A 165 -14.25 -15.11 -29.45
C THR A 165 -13.78 -16.10 -28.36
N ASP A 166 -13.41 -17.30 -28.80
CA ASP A 166 -12.87 -18.32 -27.85
C ASP A 166 -11.58 -17.82 -27.18
N GLU A 167 -10.72 -17.09 -27.90
CA GLU A 167 -9.50 -16.49 -27.33
C GLU A 167 -9.80 -15.43 -26.26
N GLU A 168 -10.83 -14.61 -26.46
CA GLU A 168 -11.26 -13.60 -25.48
C GLU A 168 -11.85 -14.26 -24.22
N ILE A 169 -12.61 -15.34 -24.42
CA ILE A 169 -13.15 -16.15 -23.31
C ILE A 169 -12.01 -16.82 -22.51
N GLU A 170 -11.03 -17.41 -23.18
CA GLU A 170 -9.88 -18.03 -22.53
C GLU A 170 -9.00 -16.97 -21.81
N TYR A 171 -8.87 -15.78 -22.40
CA TYR A 171 -8.15 -14.68 -21.80
C TYR A 171 -8.71 -14.32 -20.39
N ILE A 172 -10.03 -14.04 -20.30
CA ILE A 172 -10.65 -13.65 -19.02
C ILE A 172 -10.65 -14.81 -18.01
N LYS A 173 -10.81 -16.07 -18.48
CA LYS A 173 -10.71 -17.26 -17.61
C LYS A 173 -9.30 -17.39 -17.00
N HIS A 174 -8.24 -17.10 -17.75
CA HIS A 174 -6.89 -17.12 -17.20
C HIS A 174 -6.74 -16.12 -16.06
N ASP A 175 -7.21 -14.89 -16.22
CA ASP A 175 -7.11 -13.86 -15.20
C ASP A 175 -7.85 -14.25 -13.90
N THR A 176 -9.06 -14.75 -14.01
CA THR A 176 -9.85 -15.21 -12.86
C THR A 176 -9.24 -16.46 -12.22
N GLU A 177 -8.76 -17.44 -12.99
CA GLU A 177 -8.18 -18.68 -12.44
C GLU A 177 -6.84 -18.42 -11.74
N ILE A 178 -5.97 -17.55 -12.28
CA ILE A 178 -4.73 -17.14 -11.60
C ILE A 178 -5.06 -16.65 -10.19
N MET A 179 -6.02 -15.75 -10.07
CA MET A 179 -6.42 -15.20 -8.78
C MET A 179 -7.13 -16.22 -7.89
N ALA A 180 -7.95 -17.12 -8.45
CA ALA A 180 -8.62 -18.18 -7.70
C ALA A 180 -7.62 -19.14 -7.04
N ARG A 181 -6.57 -19.53 -7.76
CA ARG A 181 -5.47 -20.38 -7.23
C ARG A 181 -4.76 -19.72 -6.06
N VAL A 182 -4.46 -18.45 -6.17
CA VAL A 182 -3.76 -17.68 -5.14
C VAL A 182 -4.66 -17.48 -3.91
N LEU A 183 -5.90 -17.04 -4.11
CA LEU A 183 -6.85 -16.81 -3.00
C LEU A 183 -7.22 -18.10 -2.27
N LYS A 184 -7.24 -19.25 -2.95
CA LYS A 184 -7.38 -20.56 -2.31
C LYS A 184 -6.31 -20.76 -1.24
N GLU A 185 -5.04 -20.45 -1.53
CA GLU A 185 -3.95 -20.58 -0.56
C GLU A 185 -4.07 -19.56 0.59
N PHE A 186 -4.48 -18.31 0.30
CA PHE A 186 -4.75 -17.33 1.36
C PHE A 186 -5.80 -17.82 2.36
N HIS A 187 -6.91 -18.34 1.85
CA HIS A 187 -8.00 -18.83 2.70
C HIS A 187 -7.64 -20.09 3.48
N LYS A 188 -6.88 -21.02 2.89
CA LYS A 188 -6.33 -22.19 3.59
C LYS A 188 -5.46 -21.79 4.78
N GLU A 189 -4.65 -20.76 4.62
CA GLU A 189 -3.77 -20.19 5.66
C GLU A 189 -4.51 -19.26 6.65
N GLY A 190 -5.84 -19.16 6.55
CA GLY A 190 -6.68 -18.34 7.43
C GLY A 190 -6.57 -16.83 7.19
N MET A 191 -5.99 -16.41 6.06
CA MET A 191 -5.90 -15.02 5.64
C MET A 191 -7.18 -14.57 4.93
N SER A 192 -8.26 -14.40 5.68
CA SER A 192 -9.62 -14.15 5.17
C SER A 192 -10.12 -12.70 5.38
N SER A 193 -9.30 -11.81 5.94
CA SER A 193 -9.66 -10.39 6.13
C SER A 193 -9.63 -9.62 4.81
N LEU A 194 -10.13 -8.37 4.78
CA LEU A 194 -10.11 -7.53 3.57
C LEU A 194 -8.69 -7.16 3.11
N THR A 195 -7.74 -7.03 4.04
CA THR A 195 -6.36 -6.63 3.73
C THR A 195 -5.34 -7.56 4.37
N SER A 196 -4.16 -7.70 3.76
CA SER A 196 -3.04 -8.46 4.34
C SER A 196 -2.57 -7.89 5.68
N ALA A 197 -2.65 -6.57 5.89
CA ALA A 197 -2.33 -5.95 7.16
C ALA A 197 -3.28 -6.40 8.28
N SER A 198 -4.58 -6.50 7.99
CA SER A 198 -5.56 -7.02 8.94
C SER A 198 -5.37 -8.52 9.23
N ASP A 199 -4.98 -9.30 8.22
CA ASP A 199 -4.65 -10.73 8.40
C ASP A 199 -3.42 -10.91 9.29
N SER A 200 -2.35 -10.16 9.06
CA SER A 200 -1.12 -10.18 9.88
C SER A 200 -1.40 -9.78 11.33
N PHE A 201 -2.15 -8.72 11.52
CA PHE A 201 -2.51 -8.24 12.84
C PHE A 201 -3.39 -9.24 13.60
N LYS A 202 -4.34 -9.86 12.91
CA LYS A 202 -5.18 -10.94 13.47
C LYS A 202 -4.36 -12.17 13.84
N ALA A 203 -3.35 -12.52 13.02
CA ALA A 203 -2.42 -13.60 13.32
C ALA A 203 -1.59 -13.29 14.57
N TYR A 204 -1.08 -12.07 14.69
CA TYR A 204 -0.37 -11.61 15.88
C TYR A 204 -1.25 -11.65 17.15
N LYS A 205 -2.48 -11.13 17.08
CA LYS A 205 -3.43 -11.19 18.22
C LYS A 205 -3.71 -12.61 18.71
N LYS A 206 -3.57 -13.63 17.87
CA LYS A 206 -3.75 -15.03 18.23
C LYS A 206 -2.56 -15.63 18.98
N THR A 207 -1.39 -14.98 19.03
CA THR A 207 -0.22 -15.46 19.81
C THR A 207 -0.41 -15.26 21.31
N MET A 208 -1.42 -14.51 21.73
CA MET A 208 -1.70 -14.19 23.14
C MET A 208 -3.20 -14.18 23.43
N THR A 209 -3.58 -14.13 24.71
CA THR A 209 -4.98 -13.96 25.12
C THR A 209 -5.47 -12.54 24.82
N LYS A 210 -6.78 -12.38 24.65
CA LYS A 210 -7.37 -11.04 24.47
C LYS A 210 -7.02 -10.13 25.65
N LYS A 211 -7.11 -10.63 26.89
CA LYS A 211 -6.76 -9.88 28.10
C LYS A 211 -5.33 -9.36 28.05
N THR A 212 -4.37 -10.22 27.73
CA THR A 212 -2.95 -9.84 27.59
C THR A 212 -2.75 -8.80 26.50
N PHE A 213 -3.43 -8.96 25.35
CA PHE A 213 -3.34 -7.98 24.26
C PHE A 213 -3.88 -6.61 24.68
N ASP A 214 -5.04 -6.56 25.34
CA ASP A 214 -5.69 -5.31 25.76
C ASP A 214 -4.89 -4.62 26.90
N GLU A 215 -4.21 -5.38 27.78
CA GLU A 215 -3.29 -4.85 28.78
C GLU A 215 -1.99 -4.27 28.18
N LEU A 216 -1.44 -4.94 27.14
CA LEU A 216 -0.24 -4.46 26.46
C LEU A 216 -0.54 -3.25 25.54
N PHE A 217 -1.66 -3.27 24.85
CA PHE A 217 -2.03 -2.29 23.84
C PHE A 217 -3.44 -1.75 24.11
N PRO A 218 -3.64 -1.00 25.20
CA PRO A 218 -4.94 -0.45 25.53
C PRO A 218 -5.39 0.56 24.49
N VAL A 219 -6.71 0.70 24.33
CA VAL A 219 -7.29 1.81 23.57
C VAL A 219 -6.93 3.10 24.30
N LEU A 220 -6.33 4.03 23.59
CA LEU A 220 -5.92 5.32 24.11
C LEU A 220 -6.98 6.39 23.82
N ASP A 221 -7.09 7.37 24.69
CA ASP A 221 -7.93 8.53 24.44
C ASP A 221 -7.52 9.25 23.15
N LYS A 222 -8.50 9.84 22.49
CA LYS A 222 -8.30 10.48 21.18
C LYS A 222 -7.19 11.53 21.20
N ASP A 223 -7.12 12.36 22.25
CA ASP A 223 -6.11 13.42 22.35
C ASP A 223 -4.70 12.86 22.49
N ILE A 224 -4.55 11.72 23.17
CA ILE A 224 -3.29 10.98 23.28
C ILE A 224 -2.91 10.39 21.91
N ASP A 225 -3.83 9.75 21.20
CA ASP A 225 -3.55 9.22 19.88
C ASP A 225 -3.24 10.32 18.87
N ASP A 226 -3.95 11.44 18.89
CA ASP A 226 -3.67 12.62 18.06
C ASP A 226 -2.26 13.19 18.33
N TYR A 227 -1.83 13.23 19.59
CA TYR A 227 -0.48 13.61 19.96
C TYR A 227 0.56 12.63 19.37
N ILE A 228 0.36 11.33 19.56
CA ILE A 228 1.24 10.28 19.02
C ILE A 228 1.33 10.37 17.51
N ARG A 229 0.21 10.58 16.81
CA ARG A 229 0.16 10.68 15.34
C ARG A 229 0.96 11.83 14.77
N LYS A 230 1.19 12.89 15.53
CA LYS A 230 2.07 13.99 15.11
C LYS A 230 3.52 13.53 14.98
N SER A 231 3.95 12.53 15.77
CA SER A 231 5.29 11.92 15.66
C SER A 231 5.41 10.85 14.57
N TYR A 232 4.31 10.37 14.00
CA TYR A 232 4.34 9.32 12.98
C TYR A 232 4.74 9.88 11.63
N LEU A 233 5.96 9.56 11.19
CA LEU A 233 6.55 9.93 9.90
C LEU A 233 6.83 8.66 9.09
N GLY A 234 6.86 8.77 7.77
CA GLY A 234 7.16 7.66 6.85
C GLY A 234 8.63 7.23 6.85
N GLY A 235 8.97 6.37 5.90
CA GLY A 235 10.36 5.98 5.62
C GLY A 235 11.15 7.11 4.96
N LEU A 236 12.48 7.01 5.04
CA LEU A 236 13.41 7.96 4.42
C LEU A 236 13.50 7.70 2.91
N CYS A 237 13.39 8.77 2.11
CA CYS A 237 13.58 8.70 0.66
C CYS A 237 14.26 9.98 0.18
N ILE A 238 15.57 9.92 -0.07
CA ILE A 238 16.40 11.10 -0.39
C ILE A 238 17.21 10.84 -1.64
N VAL A 239 17.27 11.83 -2.50
CA VAL A 239 18.27 11.96 -3.56
C VAL A 239 19.35 12.92 -3.08
N ASN A 240 20.60 12.49 -3.06
CA ASN A 240 21.71 13.37 -2.75
C ASN A 240 21.82 14.48 -3.81
N LYS A 241 21.74 15.75 -3.39
CA LYS A 241 21.79 16.92 -4.28
C LYS A 241 23.05 16.95 -5.14
N LYS A 242 24.17 16.47 -4.60
CA LYS A 242 25.47 16.36 -5.30
C LYS A 242 25.39 15.49 -6.56
N TYR A 243 24.57 14.45 -6.54
CA TYR A 243 24.46 13.45 -7.60
C TYR A 243 23.14 13.52 -8.39
N LYS A 244 22.23 14.40 -8.01
CA LYS A 244 20.95 14.57 -8.70
C LYS A 244 21.16 14.98 -10.15
N ASN A 245 20.55 14.25 -11.09
CA ASN A 245 20.62 14.48 -12.54
C ASN A 245 22.03 14.31 -13.17
N ILE A 246 22.95 13.69 -12.45
CA ILE A 246 24.31 13.37 -12.93
C ILE A 246 24.34 11.91 -13.38
N LEU A 247 25.05 11.66 -14.47
CA LEU A 247 25.33 10.30 -14.94
C LEU A 247 26.49 9.72 -14.13
N LEU A 248 26.24 8.64 -13.45
CA LEU A 248 27.17 7.97 -12.55
C LEU A 248 27.53 6.58 -13.10
N TYR A 249 28.72 6.11 -12.77
CA TYR A 249 29.22 4.79 -13.15
C TYR A 249 29.55 3.97 -11.90
N ASN A 250 29.53 2.65 -12.07
CA ASN A 250 29.86 1.69 -11.00
C ASN A 250 29.06 1.96 -9.71
N CYS A 251 27.74 2.07 -9.83
CA CYS A 251 26.88 2.24 -8.67
C CYS A 251 26.38 0.89 -8.13
N LYS A 252 26.25 0.79 -6.81
CA LYS A 252 25.75 -0.41 -6.12
C LYS A 252 24.53 -0.08 -5.26
N CYS A 253 23.50 -0.91 -5.36
CA CYS A 253 22.28 -0.78 -4.57
C CYS A 253 22.23 -1.92 -3.55
N TYR A 254 22.15 -1.55 -2.30
CA TYR A 254 22.00 -2.47 -1.17
C TYR A 254 20.58 -2.33 -0.62
N ASP A 255 19.88 -3.44 -0.44
CA ASP A 255 18.53 -3.52 0.14
C ASP A 255 18.58 -4.21 1.49
N LYS A 256 17.80 -3.74 2.46
CA LYS A 256 17.82 -4.30 3.81
C LYS A 256 16.76 -5.38 3.98
N ASN A 257 17.18 -6.59 4.28
CA ASN A 257 16.32 -7.75 4.45
C ASN A 257 15.22 -7.53 5.48
N SER A 258 13.97 -7.27 4.99
CA SER A 258 12.80 -7.06 5.83
C SER A 258 13.03 -5.97 6.90
N MET A 259 13.38 -4.75 6.49
CA MET A 259 13.73 -3.61 7.34
C MET A 259 12.80 -3.42 8.54
N TYR A 260 11.50 -3.18 8.31
CA TYR A 260 10.54 -2.93 9.39
C TYR A 260 10.40 -4.13 10.34
N PRO A 261 10.23 -5.37 9.85
CA PRO A 261 10.26 -6.54 10.73
C PRO A 261 11.53 -6.66 11.56
N SER A 262 12.71 -6.35 10.99
CA SER A 262 13.98 -6.42 11.73
C SER A 262 14.05 -5.42 12.89
N LYS A 263 13.38 -4.26 12.77
CA LYS A 263 13.28 -3.31 13.88
C LYS A 263 12.30 -3.80 14.93
N MET A 264 11.14 -4.32 14.49
CA MET A 264 10.13 -4.86 15.41
C MET A 264 10.63 -6.09 16.18
N GLU A 265 11.56 -6.85 15.62
CA GLU A 265 12.16 -8.03 16.26
C GLU A 265 13.01 -7.65 17.48
N LYS A 266 13.87 -6.62 17.40
CA LYS A 266 14.94 -6.38 18.37
C LYS A 266 14.90 -5.05 19.10
N GLU A 267 14.20 -4.03 18.58
CA GLU A 267 14.22 -2.70 19.17
C GLU A 267 13.23 -2.55 20.34
N LEU A 268 13.32 -1.43 21.07
CA LEU A 268 12.48 -1.14 22.22
C LEU A 268 11.15 -0.55 21.77
N PHE A 269 10.05 -1.25 22.05
CA PHE A 269 8.69 -0.82 21.69
C PHE A 269 7.83 -0.52 22.92
N ALA A 270 6.83 0.36 22.72
CA ALA A 270 5.95 0.84 23.77
C ALA A 270 4.83 -0.16 24.10
N TYR A 271 4.44 -0.19 25.39
CA TYR A 271 3.24 -0.89 25.85
C TYR A 271 2.61 -0.18 27.06
N GLY A 272 1.32 -0.49 27.32
CA GLY A 272 0.55 0.03 28.44
C GLY A 272 0.09 1.48 28.24
N VAL A 273 -0.51 2.05 29.28
CA VAL A 273 -0.99 3.42 29.27
C VAL A 273 0.20 4.39 29.42
N PRO A 274 0.32 5.43 28.56
CA PRO A 274 1.36 6.44 28.68
C PRO A 274 1.12 7.38 29.85
N ILE A 275 2.18 8.08 30.26
CA ILE A 275 2.12 9.18 31.22
C ILE A 275 2.57 10.45 30.50
N LYS A 276 1.80 11.53 30.66
CA LYS A 276 2.18 12.87 30.19
C LYS A 276 2.99 13.59 31.26
N GLY A 277 4.02 14.33 30.84
CA GLY A 277 4.80 15.22 31.68
C GLY A 277 5.12 16.51 30.95
N ASP A 278 5.47 17.55 31.70
CA ASP A 278 5.79 18.88 31.18
C ASP A 278 7.31 19.08 31.06
N GLY A 279 7.73 19.91 30.13
CA GLY A 279 9.12 20.25 29.88
C GLY A 279 9.90 19.14 29.16
N LYS A 280 11.19 19.02 29.51
CA LYS A 280 12.12 18.04 28.93
C LYS A 280 11.96 16.67 29.60
N TYR A 281 11.84 15.62 28.78
CA TYR A 281 11.90 14.24 29.31
C TYR A 281 13.22 13.99 30.03
N VAL A 282 13.10 13.42 31.23
CA VAL A 282 14.24 12.95 32.04
C VAL A 282 14.22 11.42 32.02
N GLU A 283 15.41 10.83 31.83
CA GLU A 283 15.55 9.38 31.72
C GLU A 283 14.84 8.63 32.86
N ASN A 284 13.96 7.72 32.49
CA ASN A 284 13.14 6.94 33.40
C ASN A 284 13.22 5.45 33.06
N LYS A 285 13.81 4.64 33.92
CA LYS A 285 13.97 3.19 33.71
C LYS A 285 12.66 2.43 33.56
N LYS A 286 11.57 2.90 34.18
CA LYS A 286 10.25 2.28 34.11
C LYS A 286 9.51 2.69 32.84
N TYR A 287 9.77 3.89 32.31
CA TYR A 287 9.14 4.49 31.15
C TYR A 287 10.19 4.99 30.16
N PRO A 288 11.00 4.08 29.56
CA PRO A 288 12.16 4.47 28.74
C PRO A 288 11.80 4.91 27.31
N VAL A 289 10.57 4.69 26.87
CA VAL A 289 10.09 5.09 25.53
C VAL A 289 9.35 6.41 25.67
N TYR A 290 9.67 7.38 24.81
CA TYR A 290 8.99 8.68 24.86
C TYR A 290 8.82 9.34 23.49
N ILE A 291 7.88 10.28 23.43
CA ILE A 291 7.74 11.30 22.40
C ILE A 291 7.93 12.64 23.10
N GLN A 292 8.82 13.47 22.58
CA GLN A 292 9.08 14.83 23.05
C GLN A 292 8.43 15.84 22.10
N HIS A 293 7.68 16.77 22.63
CA HIS A 293 7.14 17.92 21.95
C HIS A 293 8.05 19.13 22.18
N ILE A 294 8.51 19.75 21.12
CA ILE A 294 9.46 20.87 21.15
C ILE A 294 9.06 22.00 20.19
N LYS A 295 9.50 23.20 20.50
CA LYS A 295 9.67 24.29 19.55
C LYS A 295 11.16 24.49 19.30
N CYS A 296 11.56 24.69 18.05
CA CYS A 296 12.98 24.84 17.73
C CYS A 296 13.24 25.68 16.48
N GLN A 297 14.45 26.23 16.42
CA GLN A 297 15.11 26.71 15.21
C GLN A 297 16.35 25.87 15.00
N ILE A 298 16.46 25.22 13.84
CA ILE A 298 17.51 24.26 13.54
C ILE A 298 18.03 24.40 12.12
N LYS A 299 19.30 24.09 11.96
CA LYS A 299 19.99 24.07 10.67
C LYS A 299 20.74 22.76 10.52
N LEU A 300 20.63 22.11 9.39
CA LEU A 300 21.38 20.90 9.07
C LEU A 300 22.87 21.21 9.10
N LYS A 301 23.65 20.41 9.81
CA LYS A 301 25.11 20.51 9.84
C LYS A 301 25.69 20.18 8.47
N ASP A 302 26.84 20.74 8.16
CA ASP A 302 27.58 20.40 6.95
C ASP A 302 27.88 18.88 6.91
N ASN A 303 27.85 18.33 5.72
CA ASN A 303 28.08 16.88 5.46
C ASN A 303 27.09 15.93 6.19
N HIS A 304 25.87 16.41 6.46
CA HIS A 304 24.79 15.58 6.97
C HIS A 304 23.61 15.52 6.00
N ILE A 305 22.85 14.41 6.05
CA ILE A 305 21.60 14.29 5.31
C ILE A 305 20.42 14.73 6.17
N PRO A 306 19.43 15.41 5.59
CA PRO A 306 18.23 15.83 6.31
C PRO A 306 17.31 14.62 6.55
N CYS A 307 17.00 14.29 7.81
CA CYS A 307 16.13 13.16 8.15
C CYS A 307 14.86 13.56 8.91
N LEU A 308 14.82 14.76 9.48
CA LEU A 308 13.62 15.27 10.13
C LEU A 308 12.70 15.87 9.07
N MET A 309 11.40 15.65 9.22
CA MET A 309 10.37 16.06 8.27
C MET A 309 9.36 16.98 8.93
N LEU A 310 8.97 18.05 8.23
CA LEU A 310 7.79 18.83 8.57
C LEU A 310 6.54 18.15 8.05
N LYS A 311 5.59 17.91 8.95
CA LYS A 311 4.27 17.40 8.61
C LYS A 311 3.32 18.57 8.39
N ARG A 312 3.54 19.33 7.31
CA ARG A 312 2.61 20.40 6.91
C ARG A 312 1.51 19.78 6.05
N PHE A 313 0.26 19.79 6.54
CA PHE A 313 -0.99 19.46 5.84
C PHE A 313 -0.87 18.54 4.61
N LEU A 314 -1.48 17.36 4.60
CA LEU A 314 -1.82 16.52 3.43
C LEU A 314 -0.86 16.59 2.21
N GLN A 315 0.35 17.09 2.36
CA GLN A 315 1.27 17.27 1.25
C GLN A 315 1.84 15.92 0.82
N LEU A 316 1.78 15.69 -0.49
CA LEU A 316 2.33 14.52 -1.17
C LEU A 316 3.87 14.50 -1.21
N LYS A 317 4.52 15.53 -0.68
CA LYS A 317 5.98 15.67 -0.63
C LYS A 317 6.48 15.48 0.80
N ASN A 318 7.55 14.71 0.95
CA ASN A 318 8.35 14.69 2.16
C ASN A 318 9.21 15.97 2.16
N GLU A 319 8.85 16.93 2.99
CA GLU A 319 9.71 18.10 3.23
C GLU A 319 10.69 17.78 4.35
N TYR A 320 11.93 17.55 3.98
CA TYR A 320 13.01 17.40 4.94
C TYR A 320 13.52 18.79 5.35
N ILE A 321 13.73 18.93 6.67
CA ILE A 321 14.21 20.19 7.26
C ILE A 321 15.71 20.31 6.98
N GLU A 322 16.12 21.37 6.29
CA GLU A 322 17.54 21.72 6.10
C GLU A 322 17.93 22.96 6.91
N ASP A 323 17.10 24.00 6.88
CA ASP A 323 17.30 25.22 7.63
C ASP A 323 15.94 25.87 7.89
N THR A 324 15.65 26.18 9.14
CA THR A 324 14.40 26.87 9.51
C THR A 324 14.53 28.39 9.39
N GLY A 325 15.75 28.93 9.22
CA GLY A 325 15.98 30.37 9.26
C GLY A 325 15.46 30.97 10.57
N ASP A 326 14.70 32.06 10.46
CA ASP A 326 14.08 32.73 11.61
C ASP A 326 12.76 32.09 12.09
N GLU A 327 12.27 31.04 11.40
CA GLU A 327 11.01 30.38 11.74
C GLU A 327 11.20 29.44 12.95
N ILE A 328 10.41 29.63 14.00
CA ILE A 328 10.28 28.66 15.10
C ILE A 328 9.26 27.61 14.67
N ILE A 329 9.72 26.37 14.49
CA ILE A 329 8.87 25.25 14.12
C ILE A 329 8.52 24.40 15.34
N GLU A 330 7.39 23.69 15.26
CA GLU A 330 6.91 22.78 16.30
C GLU A 330 7.02 21.34 15.82
N LEU A 331 7.69 20.50 16.62
CA LEU A 331 7.97 19.09 16.30
C LEU A 331 7.56 18.16 17.43
N TYR A 332 7.05 16.99 17.04
CA TYR A 332 6.77 15.86 17.95
C TYR A 332 7.73 14.72 17.55
N LEU A 333 8.76 14.52 18.34
CA LEU A 333 9.86 13.62 18.01
C LEU A 333 9.87 12.40 18.93
N THR A 334 9.95 11.21 18.35
CA THR A 334 10.23 10.01 19.13
C THR A 334 11.62 10.10 19.74
N MET A 335 11.89 9.30 20.78
CA MET A 335 13.22 9.22 21.38
C MET A 335 14.32 8.89 20.36
N VAL A 336 13.97 8.28 19.23
CA VAL A 336 14.88 7.94 18.13
C VAL A 336 15.12 9.16 17.23
N ASP A 337 14.06 9.90 16.89
CA ASP A 337 14.18 11.14 16.10
C ASP A 337 14.93 12.23 16.88
N MET A 338 14.82 12.25 18.22
CA MET A 338 15.62 13.13 19.09
C MET A 338 17.13 12.87 18.95
N LYS A 339 17.56 11.61 18.73
CA LYS A 339 18.98 11.32 18.45
C LYS A 339 19.41 11.95 17.11
N ILE A 340 18.57 11.85 16.08
CA ILE A 340 18.84 12.48 14.78
C ILE A 340 18.92 14.00 14.92
N LEU A 341 18.04 14.62 15.71
CA LEU A 341 18.05 16.06 15.96
C LEU A 341 19.40 16.52 16.52
N PHE A 342 19.87 15.90 17.58
CA PHE A 342 21.12 16.30 18.23
C PHE A 342 22.38 15.94 17.42
N ASP A 343 22.32 14.89 16.62
CA ASP A 343 23.44 14.45 15.80
C ASP A 343 23.57 15.28 14.52
N ALA A 344 22.47 15.44 13.77
CA ALA A 344 22.49 16.00 12.42
C ALA A 344 22.30 17.53 12.36
N TYR A 345 21.83 18.20 13.42
CA TYR A 345 21.44 19.60 13.36
C TYR A 345 22.16 20.49 14.37
N ASP A 346 22.52 21.69 13.94
CA ASP A 346 22.86 22.82 14.82
C ASP A 346 21.57 23.43 15.33
N ILE A 347 21.46 23.57 16.65
CA ILE A 347 20.26 24.04 17.33
C ILE A 347 20.47 25.48 17.76
N GLN A 348 19.80 26.43 17.08
CA GLN A 348 19.85 27.86 17.41
C GLN A 348 18.90 28.19 18.57
N TYR A 349 17.75 27.51 18.59
CA TYR A 349 16.75 27.62 19.66
C TYR A 349 16.06 26.28 19.90
N ILE A 350 15.80 25.95 21.16
CA ILE A 350 14.98 24.82 21.55
C ILE A 350 14.22 25.09 22.85
N GLU A 351 12.93 24.86 22.82
CA GLU A 351 12.03 24.88 23.97
C GLU A 351 11.37 23.50 24.10
N PHE A 352 11.48 22.88 25.26
CA PHE A 352 10.82 21.62 25.57
C PHE A 352 9.47 21.93 26.22
N LEU A 353 8.36 21.56 25.54
CA LEU A 353 7.01 21.88 25.98
C LEU A 353 6.44 20.80 26.91
N ASP A 354 6.27 19.61 26.38
CA ASP A 354 5.76 18.46 27.10
C ASP A 354 6.24 17.14 26.47
N TYR A 355 5.92 16.02 27.08
CA TYR A 355 6.24 14.69 26.55
C TYR A 355 5.19 13.65 26.94
N LEU A 356 5.11 12.57 26.15
CA LEU A 356 4.47 11.32 26.52
C LEU A 356 5.53 10.25 26.74
N MET A 357 5.47 9.53 27.88
CA MET A 357 6.38 8.42 28.16
C MET A 357 5.63 7.10 28.36
N PHE A 358 6.24 6.00 27.92
CA PHE A 358 5.65 4.66 27.88
C PHE A 358 6.59 3.65 28.55
N ARG A 359 6.00 2.56 29.07
CA ARG A 359 6.76 1.35 29.36
C ARG A 359 7.33 0.80 28.06
N GLY A 360 8.47 0.12 28.14
CA GLY A 360 9.15 -0.42 26.97
C GLY A 360 9.51 -1.89 27.10
N SER A 361 9.44 -2.63 25.99
CA SER A 361 9.92 -4.01 25.90
C SER A 361 10.51 -4.29 24.52
N ARG A 362 11.57 -5.11 24.48
CA ARG A 362 12.20 -5.60 23.25
C ARG A 362 11.61 -6.93 22.76
N LYS A 363 10.67 -7.51 23.51
CA LYS A 363 10.13 -8.86 23.25
C LYS A 363 8.69 -8.86 22.74
N LEU A 364 8.11 -7.67 22.47
CA LEU A 364 6.69 -7.59 22.10
C LEU A 364 6.36 -8.31 20.79
N PHE A 365 7.27 -8.26 19.83
CA PHE A 365 7.04 -8.77 18.47
C PHE A 365 7.98 -9.89 18.05
N THR A 366 9.04 -10.17 18.83
CA THR A 366 10.14 -11.08 18.49
C THR A 366 9.63 -12.44 18.05
N GLU A 367 8.82 -13.13 18.87
CA GLU A 367 8.31 -14.47 18.55
C GLU A 367 7.51 -14.50 17.25
N PHE A 368 6.64 -13.50 17.03
CA PHE A 368 5.84 -13.42 15.81
C PHE A 368 6.70 -13.17 14.57
N ILE A 369 7.68 -12.28 14.68
CA ILE A 369 8.59 -11.95 13.57
C ILE A 369 9.47 -13.17 13.25
N ASP A 370 10.11 -13.77 14.25
CA ASP A 370 11.00 -14.92 14.06
C ASP A 370 10.28 -16.11 13.44
N THR A 371 9.08 -16.44 13.95
CA THR A 371 8.26 -17.53 13.41
C THR A 371 7.96 -17.33 11.92
N ASN A 372 7.52 -16.11 11.53
CA ASN A 372 7.19 -15.84 10.13
C ASN A 372 8.47 -15.69 9.26
N TYR A 373 9.58 -15.22 9.82
CA TYR A 373 10.83 -15.13 9.10
C TYR A 373 11.44 -16.51 8.82
N LEU A 374 11.45 -17.40 9.79
CA LEU A 374 11.83 -18.80 9.63
C LEU A 374 10.94 -19.51 8.60
N LEU A 375 9.62 -19.27 8.67
CA LEU A 375 8.70 -19.79 7.67
C LEU A 375 9.03 -19.29 6.25
N LYS A 376 9.35 -18.00 6.10
CA LYS A 376 9.79 -17.40 4.82
C LYS A 376 11.09 -18.06 4.31
N GLN A 377 12.04 -18.36 5.20
CA GLN A 377 13.32 -18.95 4.82
C GLN A 377 13.21 -20.44 4.44
N ASN A 378 12.41 -21.20 5.22
CA ASN A 378 12.33 -22.66 5.11
C ASN A 378 11.19 -23.15 4.20
N SER A 379 10.47 -22.25 3.53
CA SER A 379 9.36 -22.58 2.63
C SER A 379 9.65 -22.05 1.21
N GLU A 380 8.97 -22.67 0.24
CA GLU A 380 8.95 -22.23 -1.15
C GLU A 380 7.52 -21.91 -1.60
N GLY A 381 7.39 -21.32 -2.81
CA GLY A 381 6.09 -21.05 -3.45
C GLY A 381 5.15 -20.22 -2.57
N ALA A 382 3.90 -20.65 -2.49
CA ALA A 382 2.83 -19.95 -1.78
C ALA A 382 3.16 -19.65 -0.31
N LYS A 383 3.64 -20.64 0.45
CA LYS A 383 3.95 -20.47 1.88
C LYS A 383 5.00 -19.38 2.13
N ARG A 384 6.06 -19.35 1.32
CA ARG A 384 7.10 -18.32 1.40
C ARG A 384 6.51 -16.92 1.14
N LEU A 385 5.68 -16.79 0.10
CA LEU A 385 5.08 -15.51 -0.27
C LEU A 385 4.09 -15.01 0.79
N LEU A 386 3.28 -15.90 1.36
CA LEU A 386 2.36 -15.56 2.45
C LEU A 386 3.10 -15.13 3.71
N ALA A 387 4.20 -15.80 4.08
CA ALA A 387 5.05 -15.40 5.19
C ALA A 387 5.68 -14.02 4.95
N LYS A 388 6.16 -13.76 3.72
CA LYS A 388 6.67 -12.43 3.32
C LYS A 388 5.60 -11.35 3.44
N LEU A 389 4.36 -11.63 3.00
CA LEU A 389 3.25 -10.69 3.10
C LEU A 389 2.86 -10.41 4.55
N ARG A 390 2.82 -11.44 5.42
CA ARG A 390 2.57 -11.26 6.86
C ARG A 390 3.59 -10.32 7.49
N LEU A 391 4.87 -10.52 7.22
CA LEU A 391 5.94 -9.68 7.74
C LEU A 391 5.83 -8.23 7.25
N ASN A 392 5.71 -8.02 5.94
CA ASN A 392 5.77 -6.68 5.36
C ASN A 392 4.53 -5.83 5.65
N SER A 393 3.36 -6.46 5.86
CA SER A 393 2.10 -5.75 6.13
C SER A 393 1.81 -5.52 7.61
N PHE A 394 2.58 -6.14 8.52
CA PHE A 394 2.28 -6.14 9.95
C PHE A 394 2.36 -4.74 10.58
N TYR A 395 3.43 -3.99 10.33
CA TYR A 395 3.62 -2.69 10.96
C TYR A 395 2.54 -1.67 10.58
N GLY A 396 2.08 -1.71 9.32
CA GLY A 396 1.15 -0.72 8.78
C GLY A 396 -0.21 -0.71 9.49
N LYS A 397 -0.60 -1.83 10.08
CA LYS A 397 -1.87 -1.90 10.83
C LYS A 397 -1.84 -1.05 12.09
N TRP A 398 -0.72 -0.94 12.78
CA TRP A 398 -0.56 -0.10 13.96
C TRP A 398 -0.79 1.40 13.69
N ALA A 399 -0.59 1.85 12.44
CA ALA A 399 -0.79 3.22 12.01
C ALA A 399 -2.18 3.49 11.40
N THR A 400 -3.11 2.54 11.46
CA THR A 400 -4.45 2.73 10.90
C THR A 400 -5.07 4.03 11.40
N ASN A 401 -5.50 4.88 10.46
CA ASN A 401 -6.19 6.13 10.82
C ASN A 401 -7.59 5.78 11.36
N PRO A 402 -7.94 6.14 12.60
CA PRO A 402 -9.27 5.90 13.15
C PRO A 402 -10.34 6.80 12.50
N VAL A 403 -9.93 7.90 11.88
CA VAL A 403 -10.85 8.83 11.23
C VAL A 403 -11.08 8.42 9.78
N HIS A 404 -12.31 8.10 9.45
CA HIS A 404 -12.72 7.85 8.08
C HIS A 404 -14.07 8.47 7.76
N TYR A 405 -14.43 8.49 6.48
CA TYR A 405 -15.67 9.07 6.00
C TYR A 405 -16.51 8.00 5.32
N VAL A 406 -17.81 8.02 5.57
CA VAL A 406 -18.76 7.25 4.80
C VAL A 406 -18.92 7.90 3.43
N ILE A 407 -18.71 7.11 2.38
CA ILE A 407 -18.75 7.56 0.99
C ILE A 407 -19.99 6.97 0.32
N GLU A 408 -20.94 7.85 0.03
CA GLU A 408 -22.19 7.50 -0.67
C GLU A 408 -21.97 7.60 -2.19
N PRO A 409 -22.19 6.51 -2.95
CA PRO A 409 -22.27 6.56 -4.41
C PRO A 409 -23.63 7.07 -4.85
N TYR A 410 -23.67 7.86 -5.90
CA TYR A 410 -24.91 8.34 -6.54
C TYR A 410 -24.67 8.58 -8.04
N LEU A 411 -25.75 8.65 -8.80
CA LEU A 411 -25.70 9.06 -10.20
C LEU A 411 -26.05 10.54 -10.31
N ASP A 412 -25.28 11.28 -11.10
CA ASP A 412 -25.60 12.65 -11.44
C ASP A 412 -26.72 12.74 -12.50
N SER A 413 -27.04 13.95 -12.98
CA SER A 413 -28.07 14.18 -13.99
C SER A 413 -27.80 13.55 -15.36
N GLU A 414 -26.53 13.22 -15.65
CA GLU A 414 -26.11 12.53 -16.88
C GLU A 414 -26.04 11.00 -16.70
N GLY A 415 -26.36 10.49 -15.50
CA GLY A 415 -26.24 9.06 -15.16
C GLY A 415 -24.80 8.61 -14.90
N ILE A 416 -23.90 9.54 -14.61
CA ILE A 416 -22.50 9.25 -14.31
C ILE A 416 -22.32 9.00 -12.81
N LEU A 417 -21.60 7.93 -12.46
CA LEU A 417 -21.33 7.55 -11.08
C LEU A 417 -20.45 8.59 -10.37
N CYS A 418 -20.98 9.17 -9.32
CA CYS A 418 -20.35 10.13 -8.45
C CYS A 418 -20.28 9.64 -7.00
N PHE A 419 -19.48 10.32 -6.17
CA PHE A 419 -19.27 9.97 -4.76
C PHE A 419 -19.25 11.22 -3.88
N LYS A 420 -20.03 11.23 -2.82
CA LYS A 420 -20.00 12.29 -1.80
C LYS A 420 -19.65 11.73 -0.42
N SER A 421 -18.99 12.52 0.40
CA SER A 421 -18.75 12.20 1.81
C SER A 421 -19.95 12.67 2.61
N ILE A 422 -20.58 11.77 3.37
CA ILE A 422 -21.80 12.11 4.12
C ILE A 422 -21.54 12.21 5.63
N ASN A 423 -20.85 11.25 6.22
CA ASN A 423 -20.62 11.19 7.65
C ASN A 423 -19.13 10.96 7.94
N LYS A 424 -18.65 11.57 9.03
CA LYS A 424 -17.34 11.30 9.61
C LYS A 424 -17.51 10.27 10.73
N ILE A 425 -16.78 9.18 10.64
CA ILE A 425 -16.71 8.15 11.69
C ILE A 425 -15.34 8.23 12.35
N VAL A 426 -15.31 8.06 13.66
CA VAL A 426 -14.07 7.98 14.43
C VAL A 426 -14.09 6.65 15.19
N ASP A 427 -13.30 5.70 14.70
CA ASP A 427 -13.08 4.41 15.37
C ASP A 427 -12.11 4.55 16.55
N GLU A 428 -12.04 3.52 17.37
CA GLU A 428 -10.98 3.41 18.37
C GLU A 428 -9.60 3.26 17.70
N PRO A 429 -8.59 4.04 18.14
CA PRO A 429 -7.25 3.95 17.59
C PRO A 429 -6.59 2.61 17.95
N ILE A 430 -5.77 2.11 17.04
CA ILE A 430 -4.85 1.00 17.31
C ILE A 430 -3.54 1.64 17.78
N TYR A 431 -2.93 1.22 18.80
CA TYR A 431 -1.74 1.68 19.50
C TYR A 431 -0.62 2.25 18.59
N THR A 432 -0.81 3.47 18.06
CA THR A 432 -0.07 4.10 16.93
C THR A 432 1.42 4.30 17.22
N ILE A 433 1.82 4.43 18.49
CA ILE A 433 3.23 4.67 18.88
C ILE A 433 4.16 3.59 18.32
N ASN A 434 3.72 2.33 18.20
CA ASN A 434 4.57 1.26 17.69
C ASN A 434 4.84 1.40 16.17
N ALA A 435 3.93 2.00 15.41
CA ALA A 435 4.21 2.36 14.02
C ALA A 435 5.20 3.54 13.93
N SER A 436 5.03 4.57 14.78
CA SER A 436 5.96 5.71 14.85
C SER A 436 7.39 5.24 15.17
N LEU A 437 7.55 4.35 16.15
CA LEU A 437 8.85 3.78 16.50
C LEU A 437 9.44 2.93 15.39
N THR A 438 8.63 2.08 14.71
CA THR A 438 9.12 1.22 13.62
C THR A 438 9.77 2.05 12.52
N THR A 439 9.10 3.11 12.07
CA THR A 439 9.62 3.98 11.03
C THR A 439 10.76 4.88 11.52
N ALA A 440 10.74 5.32 12.78
CA ALA A 440 11.81 6.10 13.38
C ALA A 440 13.12 5.30 13.49
N TYR A 441 13.06 4.06 13.99
CA TYR A 441 14.22 3.17 14.00
C TYR A 441 14.76 2.88 12.60
N SER A 442 13.88 2.72 11.62
CA SER A 442 14.28 2.49 10.24
C SER A 442 14.97 3.72 9.62
N ARG A 443 14.44 4.93 9.87
CA ARG A 443 15.09 6.19 9.47
C ARG A 443 16.46 6.36 10.12
N TYR A 444 16.56 6.10 11.42
CA TYR A 444 17.82 6.22 12.14
C TYR A 444 18.88 5.23 11.65
N ASP A 445 18.48 3.98 11.38
CA ASP A 445 19.38 2.97 10.80
C ASP A 445 19.89 3.39 9.42
N LEU A 446 19.01 3.86 8.53
CA LEU A 446 19.40 4.41 7.24
C LEU A 446 20.32 5.62 7.40
N TYR A 447 19.95 6.54 8.28
CA TYR A 447 20.73 7.75 8.55
C TYR A 447 22.18 7.40 8.92
N ILE A 448 22.39 6.52 9.89
CA ILE A 448 23.74 6.12 10.32
C ILE A 448 24.53 5.47 9.18
N ASN A 449 23.90 4.56 8.43
CA ASN A 449 24.59 3.88 7.32
C ASN A 449 24.89 4.84 6.15
N ILE A 450 24.02 5.81 5.89
CA ILE A 450 24.28 6.84 4.89
C ILE A 450 25.39 7.79 5.35
N GLN A 451 25.41 8.21 6.64
CA GLN A 451 26.46 9.08 7.19
C GLN A 451 27.84 8.41 7.09
N ASN A 452 27.93 7.11 7.34
CA ASN A 452 29.16 6.34 7.14
C ASN A 452 29.61 6.28 5.65
N ASN A 453 28.71 6.61 4.73
CA ASN A 453 28.93 6.60 3.28
C ASN A 453 28.62 7.94 2.61
N TYR A 454 28.70 9.06 3.36
CA TYR A 454 28.23 10.37 2.91
C TYR A 454 28.80 10.79 1.56
N ASP A 455 30.10 10.58 1.35
CA ASP A 455 30.81 11.04 0.14
C ASP A 455 30.39 10.30 -1.14
N ASN A 456 30.01 9.04 -1.02
CA ASN A 456 29.60 8.18 -2.16
C ASN A 456 28.10 7.85 -2.15
N PHE A 457 27.33 8.32 -1.18
CA PHE A 457 25.89 8.14 -1.12
C PHE A 457 25.16 8.90 -2.24
N VAL A 458 24.35 8.19 -3.03
CA VAL A 458 23.59 8.73 -4.17
C VAL A 458 22.12 8.88 -3.88
N TYR A 459 21.48 7.79 -3.38
CA TYR A 459 20.05 7.70 -3.24
C TYR A 459 19.65 6.67 -2.19
N CYS A 460 18.56 6.93 -1.48
CA CYS A 460 17.90 5.92 -0.63
C CYS A 460 16.39 5.93 -0.82
N ASP A 461 15.77 4.76 -0.60
CA ASP A 461 14.32 4.60 -0.60
C ASP A 461 13.89 3.57 0.45
N THR A 462 13.46 4.04 1.59
CA THR A 462 12.84 3.27 2.69
C THR A 462 13.75 2.22 3.31
N ASP A 463 14.26 1.27 2.56
CA ASP A 463 15.05 0.11 3.00
C ASP A 463 16.28 -0.14 2.12
N SER A 464 16.56 0.76 1.18
CA SER A 464 17.69 0.63 0.26
C SER A 464 18.61 1.86 0.27
N ILE A 465 19.90 1.61 -0.02
CA ILE A 465 20.94 2.64 -0.21
C ILE A 465 21.63 2.37 -1.54
N THR A 466 21.82 3.41 -2.35
CA THR A 466 22.62 3.37 -3.58
C THR A 466 23.87 4.23 -3.39
N THR A 467 25.04 3.68 -3.70
CA THR A 467 26.35 4.35 -3.61
C THR A 467 27.11 4.29 -4.92
N VAL A 468 28.05 5.22 -5.12
CA VAL A 468 29.08 5.07 -6.13
C VAL A 468 30.17 4.14 -5.55
N GLY A 469 30.40 3.00 -6.19
CA GLY A 469 31.29 1.97 -5.65
C GLY A 469 30.70 1.24 -4.43
N ASP A 470 31.58 0.60 -3.66
CA ASP A 470 31.21 -0.18 -2.49
C ASP A 470 30.80 0.70 -1.31
N ALA A 471 29.74 0.29 -0.60
CA ALA A 471 29.38 0.87 0.67
C ALA A 471 30.24 0.30 1.81
N VAL A 472 30.61 1.16 2.76
CA VAL A 472 31.46 0.81 3.91
C VAL A 472 30.57 0.53 5.14
N GLY A 473 30.98 -0.45 5.95
CA GLY A 473 30.34 -0.74 7.24
C GLY A 473 28.97 -1.41 7.17
N LEU A 474 28.54 -1.86 6.01
CA LEU A 474 27.31 -2.63 5.87
C LEU A 474 27.55 -4.11 6.19
N GLU A 475 26.75 -4.67 7.08
CA GLU A 475 26.71 -6.12 7.29
C GLU A 475 25.93 -6.75 6.11
N VAL A 476 26.63 -7.35 5.15
CA VAL A 476 26.02 -7.96 3.96
C VAL A 476 25.79 -9.45 4.20
N ASP A 477 24.52 -9.87 4.23
CA ASP A 477 24.08 -11.26 4.34
C ASP A 477 22.67 -11.42 3.74
N LYS A 478 22.54 -12.20 2.67
CA LYS A 478 21.26 -12.43 1.95
C LYS A 478 20.16 -13.09 2.79
N LYS A 479 20.51 -13.76 3.89
CA LYS A 479 19.59 -14.56 4.68
C LYS A 479 19.32 -14.01 6.07
N LYS A 480 20.19 -13.18 6.63
CA LYS A 480 20.03 -12.64 7.97
C LYS A 480 19.00 -11.53 7.99
N LEU A 481 18.05 -11.59 8.94
CA LEU A 481 17.05 -10.55 9.15
C LEU A 481 17.74 -9.22 9.51
N GLY A 482 17.42 -8.17 8.76
CA GLY A 482 17.98 -6.83 8.96
C GLY A 482 19.42 -6.63 8.50
N ALA A 483 20.07 -7.63 7.89
CA ALA A 483 21.32 -7.44 7.15
C ALA A 483 21.04 -6.86 5.76
N TRP A 484 22.07 -6.34 5.13
CA TRP A 484 22.01 -5.80 3.77
C TRP A 484 22.22 -6.93 2.73
N ASP A 485 21.55 -6.82 1.60
CA ASP A 485 21.79 -7.63 0.40
C ASP A 485 22.25 -6.70 -0.72
N LEU A 486 23.36 -7.04 -1.41
CA LEU A 486 23.75 -6.38 -2.65
C LEU A 486 22.74 -6.80 -3.74
N GLU A 487 21.70 -6.00 -3.91
CA GLU A 487 20.57 -6.33 -4.79
C GLU A 487 20.91 -6.08 -6.26
N LYS A 488 21.63 -4.98 -6.56
CA LYS A 488 21.94 -4.57 -7.94
C LYS A 488 23.30 -3.89 -8.05
N GLU A 489 23.96 -4.14 -9.15
CA GLU A 489 25.15 -3.44 -9.58
C GLU A 489 24.90 -2.79 -10.94
N TYR A 490 25.18 -1.49 -11.03
CA TYR A 490 24.91 -0.68 -12.19
C TYR A 490 26.22 -0.25 -12.88
N LYS A 491 26.38 -0.57 -14.16
CA LYS A 491 27.40 0.05 -15.00
C LYS A 491 27.20 1.56 -15.11
N LEU A 492 25.90 1.96 -15.18
CA LEU A 492 25.48 3.33 -15.35
C LEU A 492 24.20 3.56 -14.52
N PHE A 493 24.17 4.69 -13.80
CA PHE A 493 23.02 5.08 -12.98
C PHE A 493 22.76 6.58 -13.06
N LYS A 494 21.50 6.99 -13.15
CA LYS A 494 21.07 8.39 -13.12
C LYS A 494 19.77 8.51 -12.34
N VAL A 495 19.77 9.32 -11.28
CA VAL A 495 18.57 9.64 -10.50
C VAL A 495 18.19 11.11 -10.71
N ILE A 496 16.90 11.37 -10.99
CA ILE A 496 16.41 12.74 -11.25
C ILE A 496 15.42 13.22 -10.19
N ALA A 497 14.75 12.31 -9.50
CA ALA A 497 13.82 12.62 -8.40
C ALA A 497 13.63 11.39 -7.51
N GLN A 498 12.95 11.57 -6.37
CA GLN A 498 12.54 10.45 -5.51
C GLN A 498 11.75 9.42 -6.33
N LYS A 499 12.10 8.13 -6.19
CA LYS A 499 11.49 6.99 -6.90
C LYS A 499 11.54 7.11 -8.44
N THR A 500 12.54 7.87 -8.96
CA THR A 500 12.68 8.11 -10.40
C THR A 500 14.16 8.05 -10.80
N TYR A 501 14.57 6.90 -11.33
CA TYR A 501 15.95 6.65 -11.76
C TYR A 501 16.02 5.74 -12.99
N TYR A 502 17.12 5.86 -13.73
CA TYR A 502 17.52 5.05 -14.87
C TYR A 502 18.79 4.32 -14.51
N GLY A 503 18.86 3.02 -14.72
CA GLY A 503 20.05 2.21 -14.48
C GLY A 503 20.30 1.23 -15.60
N VAL A 504 21.57 1.02 -15.95
CA VAL A 504 22.03 -0.09 -16.80
C VAL A 504 22.78 -1.06 -15.90
N LEU A 505 22.30 -2.28 -15.81
CA LEU A 505 22.91 -3.33 -14.99
C LEU A 505 24.17 -3.92 -15.65
N ASN A 506 24.92 -4.74 -14.91
CA ASN A 506 26.15 -5.38 -15.40
C ASN A 506 25.92 -6.33 -16.59
N ASP A 507 24.71 -6.86 -16.74
CA ASP A 507 24.28 -7.71 -17.87
C ASP A 507 23.71 -6.91 -19.06
N ASP A 508 23.90 -5.59 -19.08
CA ASP A 508 23.38 -4.64 -20.05
C ASP A 508 21.84 -4.45 -20.06
N SER A 509 21.12 -5.08 -19.16
CA SER A 509 19.69 -4.85 -19.00
C SER A 509 19.41 -3.47 -18.44
N VAL A 510 18.33 -2.83 -18.93
CA VAL A 510 17.92 -1.49 -18.54
C VAL A 510 16.82 -1.58 -17.49
N LEU A 511 17.01 -0.91 -16.35
CA LEU A 511 16.04 -0.77 -15.28
C LEU A 511 15.57 0.68 -15.16
N ILE A 512 14.29 0.91 -15.43
CA ILE A 512 13.68 2.24 -15.28
C ILE A 512 12.67 2.20 -14.15
N LYS A 513 12.93 2.99 -13.11
CA LYS A 513 11.93 3.34 -12.08
C LYS A 513 11.47 4.76 -12.34
N ALA A 514 10.17 4.91 -12.53
CA ALA A 514 9.53 6.20 -12.78
C ALA A 514 8.17 6.18 -12.09
N CYS A 515 8.05 6.90 -10.99
CA CYS A 515 6.84 6.91 -10.17
C CYS A 515 5.61 7.38 -10.98
N GLY A 516 4.63 6.48 -11.14
CA GLY A 516 3.39 6.75 -11.90
C GLY A 516 3.51 6.59 -13.42
N ALA A 517 4.66 6.13 -13.95
CA ALA A 517 4.82 5.78 -15.35
C ALA A 517 4.38 4.33 -15.62
N PRO A 518 3.44 4.08 -16.53
CA PRO A 518 3.09 2.73 -16.97
C PRO A 518 4.18 2.13 -17.85
N ASN A 519 4.10 0.83 -18.12
CA ASN A 519 5.11 0.12 -18.92
C ASN A 519 5.24 0.70 -20.34
N GLU A 520 4.14 1.11 -20.97
CA GLU A 520 4.16 1.70 -22.31
C GLU A 520 4.96 3.02 -22.36
N VAL A 521 4.90 3.80 -21.29
CA VAL A 521 5.76 4.99 -21.13
C VAL A 521 7.23 4.57 -20.93
N LYS A 522 7.48 3.56 -20.07
CA LYS A 522 8.86 3.12 -19.79
C LYS A 522 9.59 2.58 -21.02
N LYS A 523 8.89 1.96 -21.98
CA LYS A 523 9.46 1.51 -23.26
C LYS A 523 10.00 2.67 -24.13
N GLN A 524 9.51 3.89 -23.94
CA GLN A 524 9.93 5.08 -24.70
C GLN A 524 11.09 5.82 -24.03
N ILE A 525 11.41 5.49 -22.77
CA ILE A 525 12.45 6.16 -21.99
C ILE A 525 13.83 5.61 -22.36
N ASN A 526 14.74 6.50 -22.68
CA ASN A 526 16.16 6.25 -22.86
C ASN A 526 16.98 7.31 -22.12
N LEU A 527 18.30 7.22 -22.14
CA LEU A 527 19.16 8.13 -21.40
C LEU A 527 19.04 9.60 -21.82
N ASP A 528 18.80 9.87 -23.11
CA ASP A 528 18.75 11.22 -23.67
C ASP A 528 17.49 11.97 -23.26
N ASN A 529 16.35 11.24 -23.16
CA ASN A 529 15.06 11.79 -22.75
C ASN A 529 14.76 11.60 -21.26
N PHE A 530 15.69 11.01 -20.49
CA PHE A 530 15.50 10.85 -19.03
C PHE A 530 15.89 12.12 -18.28
N LYS A 531 14.99 13.12 -18.31
CA LYS A 531 15.18 14.45 -17.68
C LYS A 531 13.85 15.06 -17.22
N ILE A 532 13.89 15.91 -16.22
CA ILE A 532 12.72 16.65 -15.73
C ILE A 532 12.10 17.48 -16.86
N GLY A 533 10.76 17.47 -16.93
CA GLY A 533 9.97 18.17 -17.95
C GLY A 533 9.68 17.34 -19.20
N GLU A 534 10.40 16.24 -19.44
CA GLU A 534 10.14 15.38 -20.60
C GLU A 534 8.77 14.70 -20.49
N THR A 535 8.05 14.61 -21.63
CA THR A 535 6.67 14.14 -21.70
C THR A 535 6.53 12.99 -22.68
N PHE A 536 5.79 11.95 -22.27
CA PHE A 536 5.58 10.73 -23.03
C PHE A 536 4.10 10.44 -23.20
N THR A 537 3.72 9.77 -24.28
CA THR A 537 2.37 9.26 -24.56
C THR A 537 2.19 7.83 -24.00
N GLY A 538 0.96 7.29 -24.06
CA GLY A 538 0.68 5.91 -23.65
C GLY A 538 0.38 5.72 -22.16
N LYS A 539 0.18 6.80 -21.42
CA LYS A 539 -0.44 6.73 -20.11
C LYS A 539 -1.95 6.74 -20.25
N LEU A 540 -2.63 5.85 -19.53
CA LEU A 540 -4.09 5.81 -19.47
C LEU A 540 -4.58 6.42 -18.16
N ARG A 541 -5.71 7.11 -18.21
CA ARG A 541 -6.43 7.55 -17.01
C ARG A 541 -7.88 7.09 -17.06
N PRO A 542 -8.46 6.64 -15.95
CA PRO A 542 -9.88 6.34 -15.89
C PRO A 542 -10.71 7.63 -15.96
N VAL A 543 -11.65 7.67 -16.88
CA VAL A 543 -12.66 8.72 -17.04
C VAL A 543 -14.01 8.09 -16.74
N ARG A 544 -14.79 8.70 -15.85
CA ARG A 544 -16.14 8.25 -15.55
C ARG A 544 -17.07 8.66 -16.68
N VAL A 545 -17.87 7.71 -17.10
CA VAL A 545 -18.91 7.88 -18.10
C VAL A 545 -20.17 7.14 -17.65
N LYS A 546 -21.26 7.29 -18.34
CA LYS A 546 -22.46 6.50 -18.08
C LYS A 546 -22.16 5.00 -18.20
N GLY A 547 -22.57 4.23 -17.21
CA GLY A 547 -22.35 2.79 -17.13
C GLY A 547 -21.04 2.36 -16.44
N GLY A 548 -20.01 3.23 -16.31
CA GLY A 548 -18.76 2.85 -15.65
C GLY A 548 -17.57 3.76 -15.91
N LEU A 549 -16.44 3.17 -16.29
CA LEU A 549 -15.16 3.84 -16.53
C LEU A 549 -14.61 3.50 -17.92
N ILE A 550 -14.00 4.48 -18.58
CA ILE A 550 -13.21 4.30 -19.81
C ILE A 550 -11.77 4.73 -19.53
N LEU A 551 -10.81 3.99 -20.07
CA LEU A 551 -9.39 4.32 -19.99
C LEU A 551 -9.02 5.24 -21.16
N ALA A 552 -8.96 6.55 -20.91
CA ALA A 552 -8.60 7.55 -21.91
C ALA A 552 -7.09 7.78 -21.97
N ASP A 553 -6.57 7.99 -23.17
CA ASP A 553 -5.17 8.34 -23.37
C ASP A 553 -4.83 9.68 -22.71
N THR A 554 -3.66 9.74 -22.09
CA THR A 554 -3.08 10.95 -21.50
C THR A 554 -1.57 10.87 -21.57
N THR A 555 -0.90 11.93 -21.15
CA THR A 555 0.56 12.01 -21.14
C THR A 555 1.13 11.77 -19.73
N PHE A 556 2.36 11.34 -19.69
CA PHE A 556 3.20 11.28 -18.49
C PHE A 556 4.33 12.27 -18.63
N THR A 557 4.55 13.10 -17.62
CA THR A 557 5.66 14.08 -17.60
C THR A 557 6.51 13.84 -16.36
N PHE A 558 7.83 13.80 -16.51
CA PHE A 558 8.75 13.78 -15.36
C PHE A 558 8.67 15.11 -14.62
N LYS A 559 8.35 15.03 -13.34
CA LYS A 559 8.25 16.18 -12.44
C LYS A 559 9.35 16.15 -11.40
N ASP A 560 9.88 17.29 -11.03
CA ASP A 560 10.71 17.44 -9.84
C ASP A 560 9.83 17.28 -8.59
N ARG A 561 10.12 16.27 -7.78
CA ARG A 561 9.37 15.93 -6.56
C ARG A 561 10.31 15.85 -5.38
#